data_0509489252b6bfac987a396e7e8d2b45
#
_entry.id   0509489252b6bfac987a396e7e8d2b45
#
_cell.length_a   1.000
_cell.length_b   1.000
_cell.length_c   1.000
_cell.angle_alpha   90.00
_cell.angle_beta   90.00
_cell.angle_gamma   90.00
#
_symmetry.space_group_name_H-M   'P 1'
#
loop_
_entity.id
_entity.type
_entity.pdbx_description
1 polymer ?
#
loop_
_entity_poly.entity_id
_entity_poly.type
_entity_poly.pdbx_seq_one_letter_code
_entity_poly.pdbx_strand_id
1 'polypeptide(L)'
;MKIALIGASGFVGSAILQEAVSRGHQVTAIVRDVSKVAAHPQVTAVAVDAQDSQALARVLKGHDRVISAYNPGWSAPDIYDQYLKGASAIVAAAVAANSWLLVVGGAGSLEIAPGVQLVDTPEFPAEWKQGALAARDGLTALRRETILDWRFVSPPVFLEPGEKRGGYRLGTDQVLFSGEQPAGITVGDLADGVLNEAQAPAHLRQRFTLGY
;
A
#
# COMPACT_ATOMS: atom_id res chain seq x y z
N MET A 1 -5.16 18.28 -0.75
CA MET A 1 -3.92 17.84 -0.07
C MET A 1 -2.82 17.67 -1.09
N LYS A 2 -1.56 17.74 -0.63
CA LYS A 2 -0.38 17.34 -1.41
C LYS A 2 -0.01 15.90 -1.00
N ILE A 3 -0.12 14.97 -1.94
CA ILE A 3 0.11 13.54 -1.70
C ILE A 3 1.40 13.11 -2.42
N ALA A 4 2.32 12.47 -1.71
CA ALA A 4 3.42 11.73 -2.32
C ALA A 4 3.00 10.27 -2.48
N LEU A 5 2.96 9.75 -3.70
CA LEU A 5 2.55 8.39 -4.02
C LEU A 5 3.70 7.59 -4.59
N ILE A 6 4.25 6.67 -3.81
CA ILE A 6 5.33 5.76 -4.20
C ILE A 6 4.72 4.56 -4.93
N GLY A 7 5.27 4.21 -6.10
CA GLY A 7 4.76 3.12 -6.92
C GLY A 7 3.51 3.49 -7.74
N ALA A 8 3.34 4.77 -8.08
CA ALA A 8 2.18 5.33 -8.76
C ALA A 8 1.85 4.71 -10.13
N SER A 9 2.79 4.02 -10.79
CA SER A 9 2.59 3.36 -12.08
C SER A 9 2.19 1.88 -11.98
N GLY A 10 2.13 1.31 -10.77
CA GLY A 10 1.71 -0.07 -10.55
C GLY A 10 0.19 -0.24 -10.56
N PHE A 11 -0.30 -1.48 -10.50
CA PHE A 11 -1.72 -1.82 -10.54
C PHE A 11 -2.54 -1.05 -9.47
N VAL A 12 -2.14 -1.13 -8.21
CA VAL A 12 -2.81 -0.41 -7.11
C VAL A 12 -2.46 1.08 -7.14
N GLY A 13 -1.18 1.42 -7.38
CA GLY A 13 -0.73 2.80 -7.38
C GLY A 13 -1.41 3.67 -8.43
N SER A 14 -1.67 3.13 -9.63
CA SER A 14 -2.38 3.88 -10.68
C SER A 14 -3.85 4.15 -10.32
N ALA A 15 -4.52 3.21 -9.66
CA ALA A 15 -5.88 3.41 -9.17
C ALA A 15 -5.94 4.48 -8.06
N ILE A 16 -4.97 4.45 -7.11
CA ILE A 16 -4.86 5.48 -6.08
C ILE A 16 -4.56 6.86 -6.69
N LEU A 17 -3.70 6.91 -7.74
CA LEU A 17 -3.41 8.15 -8.46
C LEU A 17 -4.67 8.74 -9.09
N GLN A 18 -5.44 7.92 -9.80
CA GLN A 18 -6.69 8.33 -10.44
C GLN A 18 -7.71 8.83 -9.41
N GLU A 19 -7.92 8.09 -8.33
CA GLU A 19 -8.84 8.49 -7.27
C GLU A 19 -8.38 9.78 -6.56
N ALA A 20 -7.08 9.96 -6.31
CA ALA A 20 -6.55 11.19 -5.72
C ALA A 20 -6.77 12.41 -6.61
N VAL A 21 -6.54 12.27 -7.91
CA VAL A 21 -6.79 13.31 -8.91
C VAL A 21 -8.28 13.65 -9.02
N SER A 22 -9.15 12.64 -9.06
CA SER A 22 -10.61 12.84 -9.12
C SER A 22 -11.17 13.61 -7.92
N ARG A 23 -10.50 13.48 -6.75
CA ARG A 23 -10.81 14.23 -5.53
C ARG A 23 -10.14 15.61 -5.47
N GLY A 24 -9.45 16.04 -6.52
CA GLY A 24 -8.82 17.37 -6.59
C GLY A 24 -7.49 17.48 -5.83
N HIS A 25 -6.80 16.38 -5.51
CA HIS A 25 -5.52 16.41 -4.83
C HIS A 25 -4.36 16.68 -5.79
N GLN A 26 -3.29 17.33 -5.27
CA GLN A 26 -2.01 17.44 -5.97
C GLN A 26 -1.18 16.20 -5.64
N VAL A 27 -0.67 15.49 -6.64
CA VAL A 27 0.06 14.25 -6.45
C VAL A 27 1.47 14.33 -7.02
N THR A 28 2.45 14.04 -6.17
CA THR A 28 3.81 13.72 -6.61
C THR A 28 3.90 12.21 -6.83
N ALA A 29 3.87 11.78 -8.07
CA ALA A 29 3.96 10.38 -8.48
C ALA A 29 5.42 9.93 -8.51
N ILE A 30 5.84 9.15 -7.52
CA ILE A 30 7.21 8.66 -7.35
C ILE A 30 7.32 7.28 -7.99
N VAL A 31 8.10 7.19 -9.05
CA VAL A 31 8.24 6.00 -9.90
C VAL A 31 9.68 5.85 -10.36
N ARG A 32 10.09 4.68 -10.86
CA ARG A 32 11.39 4.47 -11.49
C ARG A 32 11.45 5.03 -12.91
N ASP A 33 10.32 5.00 -13.62
CA ASP A 33 10.17 5.42 -15.01
C ASP A 33 8.98 6.38 -15.12
N VAL A 34 9.26 7.66 -15.28
CA VAL A 34 8.25 8.72 -15.36
C VAL A 34 7.39 8.63 -16.61
N SER A 35 7.85 7.97 -17.67
CA SER A 35 7.08 7.80 -18.92
C SER A 35 5.82 6.95 -18.72
N LYS A 36 5.75 6.19 -17.62
CA LYS A 36 4.60 5.35 -17.24
C LYS A 36 3.50 6.12 -16.48
N VAL A 37 3.72 7.39 -16.22
CA VAL A 37 2.73 8.26 -15.56
C VAL A 37 2.12 9.19 -16.60
N ALA A 38 0.82 9.10 -16.79
CA ALA A 38 0.12 9.98 -17.72
C ALA A 38 0.23 11.45 -17.25
N ALA A 39 0.44 12.35 -18.20
CA ALA A 39 0.48 13.78 -17.92
C ALA A 39 -0.88 14.28 -17.43
N HIS A 40 -0.89 15.01 -16.31
CA HIS A 40 -2.07 15.63 -15.75
C HIS A 40 -1.70 16.89 -14.97
N PRO A 41 -2.51 17.99 -15.01
CA PRO A 41 -2.18 19.25 -14.33
C PRO A 41 -1.94 19.13 -12.82
N GLN A 42 -2.54 18.14 -12.17
CA GLN A 42 -2.41 17.89 -10.73
C GLN A 42 -1.34 16.85 -10.39
N VAL A 43 -0.61 16.31 -11.38
CA VAL A 43 0.37 15.25 -11.19
C VAL A 43 1.76 15.72 -11.59
N THR A 44 2.71 15.58 -10.67
CA THR A 44 4.14 15.76 -10.95
C THR A 44 4.84 14.41 -10.81
N ALA A 45 5.33 13.87 -11.92
CA ALA A 45 6.07 12.62 -11.92
C ALA A 45 7.54 12.86 -11.57
N VAL A 46 8.09 12.06 -10.64
CA VAL A 46 9.49 12.16 -10.18
C VAL A 46 10.14 10.78 -10.24
N ALA A 47 11.32 10.71 -10.87
CA ALA A 47 12.09 9.47 -10.96
C ALA A 47 12.93 9.28 -9.68
N VAL A 48 12.53 8.32 -8.83
CA VAL A 48 13.27 7.92 -7.62
C VAL A 48 13.13 6.42 -7.42
N ASP A 49 14.25 5.77 -7.08
CA ASP A 49 14.23 4.39 -6.62
C ASP A 49 13.70 4.34 -5.18
N ALA A 50 12.68 3.51 -4.95
CA ALA A 50 12.11 3.32 -3.62
C ALA A 50 13.10 2.74 -2.59
N GLN A 51 14.23 2.21 -3.02
CA GLN A 51 15.33 1.74 -2.17
C GLN A 51 16.32 2.84 -1.76
N ASP A 52 16.24 4.04 -2.36
CA ASP A 52 17.05 5.20 -1.98
C ASP A 52 16.32 6.07 -0.94
N SER A 53 16.55 5.76 0.32
CA SER A 53 15.89 6.47 1.44
C SER A 53 16.21 7.96 1.49
N GLN A 54 17.43 8.36 1.07
CA GLN A 54 17.83 9.77 1.09
C GLN A 54 17.16 10.57 -0.02
N ALA A 55 17.08 10.00 -1.23
CA ALA A 55 16.36 10.63 -2.33
C ALA A 55 14.86 10.71 -2.02
N LEU A 56 14.26 9.63 -1.48
CA LEU A 56 12.88 9.64 -1.02
C LEU A 56 12.63 10.73 0.02
N ALA A 57 13.44 10.81 1.08
CA ALA A 57 13.25 11.79 2.16
C ALA A 57 13.21 13.23 1.65
N ARG A 58 14.06 13.56 0.64
CA ARG A 58 14.04 14.88 0.00
C ARG A 58 12.73 15.15 -0.72
N VAL A 59 12.20 14.15 -1.44
CA VAL A 59 10.95 14.28 -2.20
C VAL A 59 9.72 14.29 -1.29
N LEU A 60 9.73 13.48 -0.20
CA LEU A 60 8.59 13.37 0.71
C LEU A 60 8.34 14.64 1.54
N LYS A 61 9.37 15.44 1.74
CA LYS A 61 9.29 16.64 2.59
C LYS A 61 8.26 17.64 2.07
N GLY A 62 7.37 18.09 2.97
CA GLY A 62 6.34 19.09 2.66
C GLY A 62 5.07 18.54 2.01
N HIS A 63 4.91 17.22 1.96
CA HIS A 63 3.66 16.57 1.60
C HIS A 63 2.78 16.35 2.84
N ASP A 64 1.47 16.50 2.66
CA ASP A 64 0.49 16.27 3.73
C ASP A 64 0.35 14.77 4.04
N ARG A 65 0.49 13.93 3.00
CA ARG A 65 0.34 12.47 3.07
C ARG A 65 1.37 11.78 2.18
N VAL A 66 1.91 10.68 2.67
CA VAL A 66 2.73 9.74 1.90
C VAL A 66 1.99 8.42 1.82
N ILE A 67 1.75 7.95 0.60
CA ILE A 67 1.12 6.66 0.33
C ILE A 67 2.12 5.80 -0.43
N SER A 68 2.37 4.59 0.06
CA SER A 68 3.24 3.62 -0.59
C SER A 68 2.42 2.45 -1.14
N ALA A 69 2.37 2.34 -2.45
CA ALA A 69 1.94 1.16 -3.18
C ALA A 69 3.17 0.45 -3.81
N TYR A 70 4.29 0.47 -3.08
CA TYR A 70 5.54 -0.14 -3.53
C TYR A 70 5.44 -1.66 -3.61
N ASN A 71 5.84 -2.19 -4.75
CA ASN A 71 6.10 -3.61 -4.98
C ASN A 71 7.26 -3.70 -5.99
N PRO A 72 8.30 -4.51 -5.76
CA PRO A 72 9.41 -4.64 -6.70
C PRO A 72 9.01 -5.28 -8.04
N GLY A 73 7.91 -6.01 -8.05
CA GLY A 73 7.37 -6.79 -9.17
C GLY A 73 7.27 -8.27 -8.82
N TRP A 74 6.12 -8.87 -9.11
CA TRP A 74 5.86 -10.28 -8.78
C TRP A 74 6.78 -11.27 -9.49
N SER A 75 7.39 -10.88 -10.61
CA SER A 75 8.35 -11.69 -11.36
C SER A 75 9.82 -11.50 -10.92
N ALA A 76 10.07 -10.66 -9.91
CA ALA A 76 11.43 -10.47 -9.41
C ALA A 76 11.91 -11.76 -8.70
N PRO A 77 13.07 -12.33 -9.08
CA PRO A 77 13.55 -13.60 -8.54
C PRO A 77 13.87 -13.53 -7.03
N ASP A 78 14.19 -12.36 -6.53
CA ASP A 78 14.53 -12.04 -5.16
C ASP A 78 13.49 -11.06 -4.52
N ILE A 79 12.22 -11.25 -4.86
CA ILE A 79 11.11 -10.38 -4.45
C ILE A 79 11.08 -10.14 -2.93
N TYR A 80 11.40 -11.16 -2.12
CA TYR A 80 11.43 -11.06 -0.67
C TYR A 80 12.42 -10.00 -0.19
N ASP A 81 13.66 -10.11 -0.60
CA ASP A 81 14.74 -9.19 -0.18
C ASP A 81 14.54 -7.78 -0.75
N GLN A 82 14.15 -7.69 -2.02
CA GLN A 82 13.87 -6.39 -2.65
C GLN A 82 12.70 -5.66 -1.99
N TYR A 83 11.63 -6.39 -1.63
CA TYR A 83 10.49 -5.79 -0.93
C TYR A 83 10.92 -5.23 0.43
N LEU A 84 11.62 -6.04 1.25
CA LEU A 84 12.06 -5.60 2.59
C LEU A 84 13.04 -4.42 2.52
N LYS A 85 13.94 -4.42 1.56
CA LYS A 85 14.86 -3.30 1.34
C LYS A 85 14.12 -2.00 1.01
N GLY A 86 13.16 -2.06 0.08
CA GLY A 86 12.35 -0.91 -0.28
C GLY A 86 11.42 -0.46 0.85
N ALA A 87 10.76 -1.40 1.55
CA ALA A 87 9.92 -1.09 2.69
C ALA A 87 10.69 -0.38 3.82
N SER A 88 11.89 -0.88 4.15
CA SER A 88 12.77 -0.26 5.13
C SER A 88 13.22 1.15 4.71
N ALA A 89 13.59 1.32 3.44
CA ALA A 89 14.01 2.62 2.91
C ALA A 89 12.85 3.64 2.93
N ILE A 90 11.63 3.21 2.60
CA ILE A 90 10.43 4.07 2.64
C ILE A 90 10.12 4.51 4.08
N VAL A 91 10.17 3.60 5.05
CA VAL A 91 9.97 3.93 6.47
C VAL A 91 11.04 4.91 6.95
N ALA A 92 12.32 4.66 6.67
CA ALA A 92 13.42 5.56 7.03
C ALA A 92 13.25 6.96 6.42
N ALA A 93 12.83 7.02 5.14
CA ALA A 93 12.55 8.29 4.46
C ALA A 93 11.38 9.04 5.08
N ALA A 94 10.30 8.34 5.42
CA ALA A 94 9.12 8.93 6.04
C ALA A 94 9.44 9.48 7.45
N VAL A 95 10.24 8.76 8.24
CA VAL A 95 10.75 9.25 9.54
C VAL A 95 11.58 10.51 9.35
N ALA A 96 12.55 10.50 8.43
CA ALA A 96 13.42 11.64 8.17
C ALA A 96 12.68 12.87 7.65
N ALA A 97 11.57 12.66 6.94
CA ALA A 97 10.70 13.73 6.44
C ALA A 97 9.62 14.15 7.44
N ASN A 98 9.51 13.50 8.60
CA ASN A 98 8.44 13.67 9.59
C ASN A 98 7.05 13.57 8.95
N SER A 99 6.82 12.52 8.16
CA SER A 99 5.64 12.36 7.32
C SER A 99 4.61 11.41 7.95
N TRP A 100 3.34 11.64 7.63
CA TRP A 100 2.29 10.64 7.74
C TRP A 100 2.48 9.59 6.63
N LEU A 101 2.42 8.31 6.96
CA LEU A 101 2.64 7.21 6.02
C LEU A 101 1.49 6.21 6.02
N LEU A 102 0.97 5.86 4.83
CA LEU A 102 0.12 4.71 4.61
C LEU A 102 0.82 3.74 3.65
N VAL A 103 0.96 2.48 4.08
CA VAL A 103 1.54 1.40 3.28
C VAL A 103 0.44 0.47 2.80
N VAL A 104 0.37 0.25 1.50
CA VAL A 104 -0.42 -0.81 0.92
C VAL A 104 0.42 -2.08 0.94
N GLY A 105 -0.02 -3.05 1.71
CA GLY A 105 0.64 -4.35 1.85
C GLY A 105 -0.05 -5.46 1.06
N GLY A 106 -0.17 -6.64 1.68
CA GLY A 106 -0.80 -7.82 1.10
C GLY A 106 -1.74 -8.54 2.07
N ALA A 107 -2.56 -9.44 1.53
CA ALA A 107 -3.51 -10.26 2.29
C ALA A 107 -2.83 -11.34 3.15
N GLY A 108 -1.62 -11.76 2.80
CA GLY A 108 -0.99 -12.96 3.37
C GLY A 108 -0.84 -12.99 4.90
N SER A 109 -0.77 -11.81 5.54
CA SER A 109 -0.70 -11.69 7.00
C SER A 109 -2.06 -11.52 7.68
N LEU A 110 -3.17 -11.51 6.93
CA LEU A 110 -4.50 -11.57 7.53
C LEU A 110 -4.74 -12.94 8.17
N GLU A 111 -5.42 -12.96 9.30
CA GLU A 111 -5.72 -14.18 10.06
C GLU A 111 -7.02 -14.82 9.55
N ILE A 112 -6.98 -16.12 9.26
CA ILE A 112 -8.16 -16.93 8.92
C ILE A 112 -8.78 -17.57 10.17
N ALA A 113 -7.99 -17.70 11.24
CA ALA A 113 -8.36 -18.11 12.57
C ALA A 113 -7.39 -17.45 13.56
N PRO A 114 -7.70 -17.38 14.87
CA PRO A 114 -6.82 -16.77 15.87
C PRO A 114 -5.38 -17.32 15.79
N GLY A 115 -4.43 -16.45 15.45
CA GLY A 115 -3.01 -16.79 15.32
C GLY A 115 -2.61 -17.57 14.07
N VAL A 116 -3.53 -17.84 13.12
CA VAL A 116 -3.26 -18.55 11.88
C VAL A 116 -3.35 -17.59 10.72
N GLN A 117 -2.20 -17.24 10.16
CA GLN A 117 -2.15 -16.32 9.02
C GLN A 117 -2.37 -17.04 7.68
N LEU A 118 -3.01 -16.37 6.75
CA LEU A 118 -3.32 -16.91 5.44
C LEU A 118 -2.08 -17.49 4.70
N VAL A 119 -0.93 -16.80 4.77
CA VAL A 119 0.31 -17.21 4.11
C VAL A 119 0.91 -18.52 4.68
N ASP A 120 0.51 -18.91 5.89
CA ASP A 120 0.99 -20.11 6.57
C ASP A 120 0.11 -21.33 6.29
N THR A 121 -1.01 -21.15 5.58
CA THR A 121 -1.90 -22.27 5.23
C THR A 121 -1.31 -23.12 4.08
N PRO A 122 -1.61 -24.42 4.05
CA PRO A 122 -1.17 -25.32 2.98
C PRO A 122 -1.68 -24.91 1.59
N GLU A 123 -2.84 -24.27 1.53
CA GLU A 123 -3.52 -23.84 0.30
C GLU A 123 -2.97 -22.54 -0.27
N PHE A 124 -2.06 -21.85 0.46
CA PHE A 124 -1.52 -20.59 -0.03
C PHE A 124 -0.66 -20.82 -1.30
N PRO A 125 -0.93 -20.13 -2.42
CA PRO A 125 -0.23 -20.36 -3.67
C PRO A 125 1.27 -20.12 -3.56
N ALA A 126 2.08 -21.12 -3.95
CA ALA A 126 3.54 -21.08 -3.82
C ALA A 126 4.18 -19.93 -4.59
N GLU A 127 3.61 -19.57 -5.74
CA GLU A 127 4.08 -18.49 -6.61
C GLU A 127 4.02 -17.10 -5.96
N TRP A 128 3.10 -16.88 -5.01
CA TRP A 128 2.96 -15.60 -4.30
C TRP A 128 3.57 -15.62 -2.90
N LYS A 129 4.03 -16.79 -2.45
CA LYS A 129 4.41 -16.98 -1.05
C LYS A 129 5.55 -16.07 -0.62
N GLN A 130 6.60 -15.92 -1.43
CA GLN A 130 7.75 -15.09 -1.07
C GLN A 130 7.38 -13.61 -0.95
N GLY A 131 6.57 -13.08 -1.87
CA GLY A 131 6.09 -11.69 -1.79
C GLY A 131 5.14 -11.47 -0.62
N ALA A 132 4.28 -12.46 -0.30
CA ALA A 132 3.37 -12.39 0.83
C ALA A 132 4.11 -12.44 2.18
N LEU A 133 5.14 -13.29 2.30
CA LEU A 133 6.02 -13.35 3.47
C LEU A 133 6.76 -12.03 3.66
N ALA A 134 7.29 -11.45 2.58
CA ALA A 134 7.96 -10.15 2.63
C ALA A 134 7.03 -9.03 3.11
N ALA A 135 5.79 -9.00 2.61
CA ALA A 135 4.79 -8.01 3.05
C ALA A 135 4.40 -8.19 4.54
N ARG A 136 4.29 -9.44 5.01
CA ARG A 136 4.07 -9.77 6.43
C ARG A 136 5.21 -9.28 7.30
N ASP A 137 6.45 -9.58 6.91
CA ASP A 137 7.62 -9.23 7.69
C ASP A 137 7.88 -7.72 7.66
N GLY A 138 7.54 -7.05 6.56
CA GLY A 138 7.49 -5.58 6.46
C GLY A 138 6.49 -4.96 7.43
N LEU A 139 5.27 -5.53 7.57
CA LEU A 139 4.29 -5.10 8.58
C LEU A 139 4.81 -5.36 10.00
N THR A 140 5.45 -6.51 10.23
CA THR A 140 6.03 -6.85 11.54
C THR A 140 7.13 -5.85 11.95
N ALA A 141 7.96 -5.43 11.00
CA ALA A 141 8.95 -4.39 11.22
C ALA A 141 8.30 -3.02 11.49
N LEU A 142 7.28 -2.66 10.71
CA LEU A 142 6.54 -1.40 10.86
C LEU A 142 5.82 -1.30 12.22
N ARG A 143 5.30 -2.41 12.76
CA ARG A 143 4.68 -2.46 14.09
C ARG A 143 5.64 -2.13 15.24
N ARG A 144 6.96 -2.24 15.02
CA ARG A 144 7.99 -1.83 15.98
C ARG A 144 8.32 -0.33 15.92
N GLU A 145 7.84 0.35 14.87
CA GLU A 145 8.04 1.79 14.70
C GLU A 145 7.08 2.55 15.61
N THR A 146 7.63 3.35 16.52
CA THR A 146 6.88 4.04 17.56
C THR A 146 6.82 5.57 17.39
N ILE A 147 7.64 6.11 16.49
CA ILE A 147 7.72 7.56 16.24
C ILE A 147 6.85 7.95 15.04
N LEU A 148 6.96 7.18 13.95
CA LEU A 148 6.25 7.45 12.70
C LEU A 148 4.73 7.35 12.88
N ASP A 149 4.02 8.28 12.29
CA ASP A 149 2.56 8.25 12.17
C ASP A 149 2.19 7.37 10.96
N TRP A 150 2.12 6.05 11.15
CA TRP A 150 1.90 5.09 10.08
C TRP A 150 0.53 4.41 10.10
N ARG A 151 0.10 3.93 8.94
CA ARG A 151 -1.03 3.01 8.71
C ARG A 151 -0.60 1.93 7.73
N PHE A 152 -1.30 0.82 7.79
CA PHE A 152 -1.07 -0.27 6.85
C PHE A 152 -2.41 -0.83 6.38
N VAL A 153 -2.63 -0.87 5.07
CA VAL A 153 -3.81 -1.52 4.51
C VAL A 153 -3.44 -2.86 3.90
N SER A 154 -4.09 -3.92 4.38
CA SER A 154 -4.07 -5.23 3.72
C SER A 154 -5.24 -5.30 2.75
N PRO A 155 -5.01 -5.39 1.43
CA PRO A 155 -6.08 -5.75 0.50
C PRO A 155 -6.71 -7.09 0.92
N PRO A 156 -7.96 -7.37 0.56
CA PRO A 156 -8.54 -8.69 0.77
C PRO A 156 -7.89 -9.73 -0.15
N VAL A 157 -8.25 -11.00 0.01
CA VAL A 157 -7.70 -12.12 -0.76
C VAL A 157 -7.88 -11.92 -2.27
N PHE A 158 -9.08 -11.47 -2.66
CA PHE A 158 -9.41 -11.23 -4.07
C PHE A 158 -9.42 -9.74 -4.36
N LEU A 159 -8.32 -9.25 -4.93
CA LEU A 159 -8.20 -7.89 -5.44
C LEU A 159 -8.31 -7.91 -6.97
N GLU A 160 -9.38 -7.33 -7.49
CA GLU A 160 -9.74 -7.40 -8.91
C GLU A 160 -9.58 -6.05 -9.61
N PRO A 161 -9.28 -6.04 -10.93
CA PRO A 161 -9.46 -4.85 -11.74
C PRO A 161 -10.92 -4.40 -11.71
N GLY A 162 -11.17 -3.11 -11.64
CA GLY A 162 -12.53 -2.56 -11.68
C GLY A 162 -12.62 -1.18 -11.08
N GLU A 163 -13.69 -0.48 -11.47
CA GLU A 163 -14.02 0.84 -10.96
C GLU A 163 -14.59 0.77 -9.54
N LYS A 164 -14.70 1.92 -8.91
CA LYS A 164 -15.34 2.08 -7.61
C LYS A 164 -16.82 1.72 -7.68
N ARG A 165 -17.26 0.80 -6.81
CA ARG A 165 -18.66 0.36 -6.65
C ARG A 165 -19.26 0.86 -5.34
N GLY A 166 -18.41 1.04 -4.31
CA GLY A 166 -18.84 1.32 -2.94
C GLY A 166 -19.38 0.10 -2.20
N GLY A 167 -19.87 0.32 -0.97
CA GLY A 167 -20.50 -0.72 -0.17
C GLY A 167 -19.55 -1.73 0.48
N TYR A 168 -18.21 -1.48 0.42
CA TYR A 168 -17.25 -2.28 1.16
C TYR A 168 -17.34 -1.98 2.67
N ARG A 169 -16.94 -2.95 3.47
CA ARG A 169 -16.80 -2.82 4.93
C ARG A 169 -15.33 -2.83 5.32
N LEU A 170 -15.04 -2.26 6.48
CA LEU A 170 -13.71 -2.26 7.06
C LEU A 170 -13.55 -3.42 8.04
N GLY A 171 -12.32 -3.91 8.17
CA GLY A 171 -11.89 -4.87 9.17
C GLY A 171 -10.48 -4.55 9.64
N THR A 172 -9.94 -5.38 10.54
CA THR A 172 -8.61 -5.16 11.11
C THR A 172 -7.63 -6.29 10.71
N ASP A 173 -7.42 -7.26 11.58
CA ASP A 173 -6.40 -8.29 11.38
C ASP A 173 -6.92 -9.58 10.73
N GLN A 174 -8.23 -9.73 10.61
CA GLN A 174 -8.85 -10.96 10.11
C GLN A 174 -9.25 -10.84 8.64
N VAL A 175 -9.21 -11.97 7.94
CA VAL A 175 -9.81 -12.10 6.61
C VAL A 175 -11.30 -11.77 6.71
N LEU A 176 -11.77 -10.89 5.84
CA LEU A 176 -13.20 -10.66 5.67
C LEU A 176 -13.78 -11.75 4.80
N PHE A 177 -15.01 -12.20 5.14
CA PHE A 177 -15.73 -13.22 4.39
C PHE A 177 -17.04 -12.67 3.83
N SER A 178 -17.37 -13.09 2.63
CA SER A 178 -18.69 -12.91 2.01
C SER A 178 -19.35 -14.29 1.92
N GLY A 179 -20.22 -14.59 2.85
CA GLY A 179 -20.68 -15.96 3.08
C GLY A 179 -19.52 -16.85 3.54
N GLU A 180 -19.29 -17.98 2.85
CA GLU A 180 -18.21 -18.94 3.16
C GLU A 180 -16.90 -18.64 2.41
N GLN A 181 -16.92 -17.68 1.49
CA GLN A 181 -15.75 -17.34 0.69
C GLN A 181 -15.03 -16.10 1.23
N PRO A 182 -13.68 -16.03 1.11
CA PRO A 182 -12.98 -14.79 1.39
C PRO A 182 -13.51 -13.63 0.54
N ALA A 183 -13.69 -12.47 1.15
CA ALA A 183 -14.16 -11.28 0.46
C ALA A 183 -13.18 -10.82 -0.62
N GLY A 184 -13.74 -10.20 -1.65
CA GLY A 184 -12.99 -9.49 -2.68
C GLY A 184 -13.21 -7.98 -2.62
N ILE A 185 -12.47 -7.25 -3.44
CA ILE A 185 -12.66 -5.82 -3.68
C ILE A 185 -12.14 -5.44 -5.06
N THR A 186 -12.75 -4.43 -5.68
CA THR A 186 -12.15 -3.80 -6.86
C THR A 186 -10.97 -2.91 -6.46
N VAL A 187 -10.01 -2.75 -7.36
CA VAL A 187 -8.89 -1.83 -7.13
C VAL A 187 -9.35 -0.39 -6.98
N GLY A 188 -10.48 -0.01 -7.60
CA GLY A 188 -11.11 1.30 -7.44
C GLY A 188 -11.64 1.53 -6.02
N ASP A 189 -12.29 0.52 -5.42
CA ASP A 189 -12.76 0.63 -4.03
C ASP A 189 -11.62 0.54 -3.01
N LEU A 190 -10.55 -0.23 -3.30
CA LEU A 190 -9.33 -0.18 -2.49
C LEU A 190 -8.72 1.23 -2.50
N ALA A 191 -8.64 1.87 -3.67
CA ALA A 191 -8.15 3.24 -3.80
C ALA A 191 -9.02 4.24 -3.04
N ASP A 192 -10.35 4.08 -3.12
CA ASP A 192 -11.31 4.88 -2.34
C ASP A 192 -11.06 4.76 -0.84
N GLY A 193 -10.91 3.54 -0.31
CA GLY A 193 -10.64 3.30 1.09
C GLY A 193 -9.29 3.88 1.55
N VAL A 194 -8.25 3.77 0.72
CA VAL A 194 -6.94 4.39 0.98
C VAL A 194 -7.06 5.91 1.07
N LEU A 195 -7.79 6.54 0.14
CA LEU A 195 -7.98 7.99 0.15
C LEU A 195 -8.91 8.45 1.29
N ASN A 196 -9.91 7.65 1.68
CA ASN A 196 -10.75 7.93 2.86
C ASN A 196 -9.89 7.95 4.12
N GLU A 197 -9.00 6.98 4.32
CA GLU A 197 -8.04 6.97 5.44
C GLU A 197 -7.06 8.17 5.37
N ALA A 198 -6.62 8.56 4.18
CA ALA A 198 -5.74 9.72 4.04
C ALA A 198 -6.44 11.05 4.39
N GLN A 199 -7.74 11.17 4.11
CA GLN A 199 -8.54 12.38 4.38
C GLN A 199 -9.04 12.45 5.82
N ALA A 200 -9.47 11.31 6.38
CA ALA A 200 -10.01 11.18 7.73
C ALA A 200 -9.33 10.01 8.46
N PRO A 201 -8.07 10.18 8.93
CA PRO A 201 -7.29 9.11 9.52
C PRO A 201 -7.94 8.52 10.78
N ALA A 202 -8.13 7.19 10.81
CA ALA A 202 -8.71 6.46 11.93
C ALA A 202 -7.79 5.37 12.51
N HIS A 203 -6.79 4.89 11.75
CA HIS A 203 -6.01 3.71 12.08
C HIS A 203 -4.55 4.02 12.46
N LEU A 204 -4.34 4.96 13.39
CA LEU A 204 -2.99 5.33 13.85
C LEU A 204 -2.20 4.13 14.35
N ARG A 205 -1.07 3.83 13.70
CA ARG A 205 -0.18 2.69 13.98
C ARG A 205 -0.92 1.36 14.01
N GLN A 206 -1.86 1.22 13.09
CA GLN A 206 -2.67 0.02 12.96
C GLN A 206 -2.72 -0.46 11.51
N ARG A 207 -2.99 -1.76 11.38
CA ARG A 207 -3.41 -2.34 10.13
C ARG A 207 -4.93 -2.31 10.06
N PHE A 208 -5.45 -2.09 8.87
CA PHE A 208 -6.86 -2.33 8.52
C PHE A 208 -6.95 -3.10 7.21
N THR A 209 -8.11 -3.67 6.96
CA THR A 209 -8.47 -4.32 5.70
C THR A 209 -9.85 -3.83 5.26
N LEU A 210 -10.22 -4.11 4.03
CA LEU A 210 -11.52 -3.74 3.47
C LEU A 210 -11.96 -4.77 2.41
N GLY A 211 -13.27 -4.95 2.25
CA GLY A 211 -13.84 -5.92 1.30
C GLY A 211 -15.37 -5.90 1.30
N TYR A 212 -15.99 -6.50 0.29
CA TYR A 212 -17.45 -6.59 0.16
C TYR A 212 -18.10 -7.56 1.13
#